data_3e86a0bc31faa3e019b0d489caf78bab
#
_entry.id   3e86a0bc31faa3e019b0d489caf78bab
#
_cell.length_a   1.000
_cell.length_b   1.000
_cell.length_c   1.000
_cell.angle_alpha   90.00
_cell.angle_beta   90.00
_cell.angle_gamma   90.00
#
_symmetry.space_group_name_H-M   'P 1'
#
loop_
_entity.id
_entity.type
_entity.pdbx_description
1 polymer ?
#
loop_
_entity_poly.entity_id
_entity_poly.type
_entity_poly.pdbx_seq_one_letter_code
_entity_poly.pdbx_strand_id
1 'polypeptide(L)'
;MYGRLVEIENLDPSKREEALQNIRENVIPALSELEGFAGFISLADADNRRARSIVLWETRENAEAAERQMGSRREEMVSRMGATVRSADLYEAPIVEVRAGVHA
;
A
#
# COMPACT_ATOMS: atom_id res chain seq x y z
N MET A 1 2.64 -11.54 12.00
CA MET A 1 2.23 -10.80 10.82
C MET A 1 3.20 -9.66 10.52
N TYR A 2 3.33 -9.26 9.28
CA TYR A 2 4.25 -8.21 8.83
C TYR A 2 3.53 -7.17 8.01
N GLY A 3 3.99 -5.94 8.09
CA GLY A 3 3.42 -4.84 7.33
C GLY A 3 4.47 -4.11 6.49
N ARG A 4 4.19 -3.95 5.21
CA ARG A 4 4.99 -3.09 4.32
C ARG A 4 4.41 -1.69 4.39
N LEU A 5 5.14 -0.78 5.02
CA LEU A 5 4.74 0.62 5.12
C LEU A 5 5.39 1.41 3.98
N VAL A 6 4.56 2.00 3.14
CA VAL A 6 5.00 2.84 2.03
C VAL A 6 4.63 4.28 2.34
N GLU A 7 5.61 5.17 2.36
CA GLU A 7 5.40 6.60 2.53
C GLU A 7 5.48 7.30 1.18
N ILE A 8 4.43 8.05 0.86
CA ILE A 8 4.28 8.74 -0.42
C ILE A 8 4.10 10.22 -0.14
N GLU A 9 4.80 11.07 -0.89
CA GLU A 9 4.72 12.52 -0.76
C GLU A 9 4.55 13.19 -2.12
N ASN A 10 4.31 14.50 -2.10
CA ASN A 10 4.08 15.30 -3.30
C ASN A 10 2.85 14.85 -4.07
N LEU A 11 1.78 14.47 -3.36
CA LEU A 11 0.54 14.08 -4.00
C LEU A 11 -0.07 15.24 -4.78
N ASP A 12 -0.62 14.91 -5.94
CA ASP A 12 -1.40 15.85 -6.73
C ASP A 12 -2.87 15.68 -6.38
N PRO A 13 -3.50 16.67 -5.71
CA PRO A 13 -4.91 16.55 -5.31
C PRO A 13 -5.87 16.31 -6.47
N SER A 14 -5.53 16.78 -7.66
CA SER A 14 -6.37 16.59 -8.84
C SER A 14 -6.43 15.14 -9.32
N LYS A 15 -5.48 14.31 -8.88
CA LYS A 15 -5.38 12.90 -9.27
C LYS A 15 -5.85 11.94 -8.17
N ARG A 16 -6.40 12.46 -7.06
CA ARG A 16 -6.78 11.64 -5.93
C ARG A 16 -7.80 10.56 -6.28
N GLU A 17 -8.88 10.92 -6.95
CA GLU A 17 -9.92 9.95 -7.28
C GLU A 17 -9.41 8.87 -8.22
N GLU A 18 -8.63 9.25 -9.21
CA GLU A 18 -8.01 8.32 -10.14
C GLU A 18 -7.07 7.35 -9.41
N ALA A 19 -6.27 7.87 -8.47
CA ALA A 19 -5.36 7.05 -7.69
C ALA A 19 -6.10 6.05 -6.81
N LEU A 20 -7.15 6.49 -6.11
CA LEU A 20 -7.95 5.61 -5.26
C LEU A 20 -8.68 4.54 -6.07
N GLN A 21 -9.20 4.91 -7.22
CA GLN A 21 -9.85 3.96 -8.11
C GLN A 21 -8.87 2.90 -8.61
N ASN A 22 -7.66 3.32 -9.01
CA ASN A 22 -6.63 2.40 -9.44
C ASN A 22 -6.22 1.42 -8.33
N ILE A 23 -6.13 1.90 -7.09
CA ILE A 23 -5.82 1.04 -5.95
C ILE A 23 -6.92 -0.02 -5.77
N ARG A 24 -8.19 0.39 -5.78
CA ARG A 24 -9.31 -0.54 -5.60
C ARG A 24 -9.46 -1.54 -6.75
N GLU A 25 -9.29 -1.10 -7.98
CA GLU A 25 -9.56 -1.92 -9.15
C GLU A 25 -8.38 -2.76 -9.63
N ASN A 26 -7.16 -2.30 -9.39
CA ASN A 26 -5.96 -2.95 -9.91
C ASN A 26 -4.97 -3.40 -8.84
N VAL A 27 -4.65 -2.54 -7.89
CA VAL A 27 -3.60 -2.83 -6.91
C VAL A 27 -4.05 -3.89 -5.90
N ILE A 28 -5.17 -3.67 -5.24
CA ILE A 28 -5.68 -4.61 -4.24
C ILE A 28 -5.97 -5.98 -4.84
N PRO A 29 -6.65 -6.10 -6.00
CA PRO A 29 -6.84 -7.41 -6.62
C PRO A 29 -5.53 -8.13 -6.96
N ALA A 30 -4.53 -7.41 -7.47
CA ALA A 30 -3.23 -8.01 -7.78
C ALA A 30 -2.51 -8.50 -6.51
N LEU A 31 -2.53 -7.71 -5.44
CA LEU A 31 -1.93 -8.11 -4.17
C LEU A 31 -2.66 -9.30 -3.55
N SER A 32 -3.98 -9.35 -3.68
CA SER A 32 -4.78 -10.41 -3.08
C SER A 32 -4.54 -11.79 -3.70
N GLU A 33 -3.96 -11.83 -4.89
CA GLU A 33 -3.57 -13.08 -5.54
C GLU A 33 -2.24 -13.63 -5.03
N LEU A 34 -1.47 -12.82 -4.31
CA LEU A 34 -0.19 -13.25 -3.79
C LEU A 34 -0.36 -13.99 -2.46
N GLU A 35 0.46 -15.02 -2.27
CA GLU A 35 0.42 -15.83 -1.06
C GLU A 35 0.67 -14.99 0.19
N GLY A 36 -0.18 -15.19 1.20
CA GLY A 36 -0.03 -14.54 2.49
C GLY A 36 -0.59 -13.13 2.59
N PHE A 37 -1.23 -12.61 1.53
CA PHE A 37 -1.87 -11.31 1.61
C PHE A 37 -2.94 -11.32 2.71
N ALA A 38 -2.85 -10.36 3.64
CA ALA A 38 -3.73 -10.31 4.81
C ALA A 38 -4.55 -9.02 4.92
N GLY A 39 -4.17 -7.96 4.21
CA GLY A 39 -4.94 -6.73 4.27
C GLY A 39 -4.23 -5.53 3.65
N PHE A 40 -4.97 -4.45 3.49
CA PHE A 40 -4.49 -3.21 2.91
C PHE A 40 -5.14 -2.03 3.63
N ILE A 41 -4.33 -1.06 4.02
CA ILE A 41 -4.80 0.17 4.65
C ILE A 41 -4.15 1.34 3.91
N SER A 42 -4.97 2.31 3.52
CA SER A 42 -4.49 3.57 2.95
C SER A 42 -4.83 4.70 3.89
N LEU A 43 -3.83 5.50 4.22
CA LEU A 43 -3.97 6.68 5.07
C LEU A 43 -3.59 7.90 4.23
N ALA A 44 -4.41 8.95 4.30
CA ALA A 44 -4.17 10.16 3.52
C ALA A 44 -4.13 11.39 4.42
N ASP A 45 -3.12 12.22 4.21
CA ASP A 45 -2.99 13.53 4.81
C ASP A 45 -3.04 14.54 3.66
N ALA A 46 -4.25 14.97 3.30
CA ALA A 46 -4.48 15.79 2.12
C ALA A 46 -3.82 17.17 2.24
N ASP A 47 -3.85 17.77 3.44
CA ASP A 47 -3.30 19.12 3.65
C ASP A 47 -1.80 19.16 3.41
N ASN A 48 -1.08 18.11 3.75
CA ASN A 48 0.36 18.01 3.56
C ASN A 48 0.75 17.23 2.31
N ARG A 49 -0.20 16.89 1.46
CA ARG A 49 0.01 16.18 0.19
C ARG A 49 0.83 14.90 0.36
N ARG A 50 0.51 14.13 1.39
CA ARG A 50 1.20 12.87 1.66
C ARG A 50 0.20 11.76 1.96
N ALA A 51 0.65 10.53 1.73
CA ALA A 51 -0.13 9.34 2.04
C ALA A 51 0.79 8.25 2.57
N ARG A 52 0.20 7.29 3.26
CA ARG A 52 0.87 6.08 3.69
C ARG A 52 -0.02 4.90 3.36
N SER A 53 0.58 3.84 2.86
CA SER A 53 -0.13 2.59 2.68
C SER A 53 0.55 1.50 3.50
N ILE A 54 -0.26 0.58 4.03
CA ILE A 54 0.23 -0.57 4.76
C ILE A 54 -0.35 -1.80 4.09
N VAL A 55 0.52 -2.69 3.62
CA VAL A 55 0.11 -4.00 3.11
C VAL A 55 0.48 -5.03 4.15
N LEU A 56 -0.51 -5.78 4.61
CA LEU A 56 -0.31 -6.79 5.65
C LEU A 56 -0.07 -8.16 5.01
N TRP A 57 0.90 -8.88 5.56
CA TRP A 57 1.31 -10.22 5.12
C TRP A 57 1.36 -11.17 6.31
N GLU A 58 0.98 -12.43 6.08
CA GLU A 58 0.98 -13.43 7.15
C GLU A 58 2.39 -13.72 7.67
N THR A 59 3.37 -13.78 6.77
CA THR A 59 4.76 -14.07 7.13
C THR A 59 5.73 -13.06 6.50
N ARG A 60 6.95 -13.01 7.04
CA ARG A 60 8.01 -12.22 6.46
C ARG A 60 8.35 -12.68 5.05
N GLU A 61 8.40 -13.99 4.84
CA GLU A 61 8.72 -14.59 3.54
C GLU A 61 7.70 -14.19 2.48
N ASN A 62 6.43 -14.14 2.84
CA ASN A 62 5.37 -13.68 1.94
C ASN A 62 5.59 -12.21 1.54
N ALA A 63 5.91 -11.36 2.53
CA ALA A 63 6.17 -9.95 2.29
C ALA A 63 7.37 -9.75 1.36
N GLU A 64 8.44 -10.48 1.58
CA GLU A 64 9.66 -10.37 0.78
C GLU A 64 9.45 -10.90 -0.64
N ALA A 65 8.71 -11.98 -0.79
CA ALA A 65 8.37 -12.52 -2.11
C ALA A 65 7.52 -11.53 -2.92
N ALA A 66 6.55 -10.91 -2.27
CA ALA A 66 5.71 -9.89 -2.91
C ALA A 66 6.56 -8.67 -3.36
N GLU A 67 7.52 -8.25 -2.53
CA GLU A 67 8.40 -7.14 -2.87
C GLU A 67 9.29 -7.45 -4.08
N ARG A 68 9.82 -8.65 -4.15
CA ARG A 68 10.60 -9.08 -5.33
C ARG A 68 9.76 -9.07 -6.59
N GLN A 69 8.49 -9.44 -6.48
CA GLN A 69 7.60 -9.57 -7.62
C GLN A 69 7.01 -8.25 -8.09
N MET A 70 6.67 -7.36 -7.17
CA MET A 70 5.89 -6.16 -7.48
C MET A 70 6.55 -4.83 -7.05
N GLY A 71 7.65 -4.88 -6.32
CA GLY A 71 8.26 -3.66 -5.76
C GLY A 71 8.63 -2.61 -6.80
N SER A 72 9.15 -3.03 -7.95
CA SER A 72 9.55 -2.11 -9.03
C SER A 72 8.35 -1.38 -9.65
N ARG A 73 7.17 -1.96 -9.58
CA ARG A 73 5.94 -1.35 -10.12
C ARG A 73 5.43 -0.21 -9.25
N ARG A 74 5.77 -0.23 -7.97
CA ARG A 74 5.32 0.78 -7.01
C ARG A 74 5.78 2.18 -7.41
N GLU A 75 7.05 2.35 -7.65
CA GLU A 75 7.61 3.66 -7.99
C GLU A 75 7.08 4.16 -9.33
N GLU A 76 6.96 3.27 -10.30
CA GLU A 76 6.41 3.61 -11.61
C GLU A 76 4.96 4.09 -11.48
N MET A 77 4.14 3.38 -10.73
CA MET A 77 2.74 3.73 -10.52
C MET A 77 2.60 5.06 -9.79
N VAL A 78 3.34 5.25 -8.72
CA VAL A 78 3.31 6.49 -7.93
C VAL A 78 3.80 7.67 -8.75
N SER A 79 4.85 7.48 -9.55
CA SER A 79 5.36 8.51 -10.46
C SER A 79 4.32 8.95 -11.49
N ARG A 80 3.55 8.01 -12.02
CA ARG A 80 2.46 8.34 -12.95
C ARG A 80 1.38 9.22 -12.32
N MET A 81 1.22 9.14 -11.01
CA MET A 81 0.28 9.98 -10.27
C MET A 81 0.90 11.31 -9.85
N GLY A 82 2.10 11.63 -10.33
CA GLY A 82 2.78 12.88 -10.02
C GLY A 82 3.37 12.93 -8.61
N ALA A 83 3.44 11.80 -7.94
CA ALA A 83 3.91 11.71 -6.57
C ALA A 83 5.27 11.00 -6.46
N THR A 84 5.83 10.96 -5.27
CA THR A 84 7.15 10.39 -5.00
C THR A 84 7.06 9.38 -3.85
N VAL A 85 7.69 8.23 -4.02
CA VAL A 85 7.86 7.25 -2.93
C VAL A 85 9.04 7.73 -2.07
N ARG A 86 8.76 8.02 -0.82
CA ARG A 86 9.79 8.40 0.13
C ARG A 86 10.48 7.19 0.74
N SER A 87 9.70 6.17 1.08
CA SER A 87 10.22 4.95 1.70
C SER A 87 9.24 3.79 1.50
N ALA A 88 9.76 2.58 1.60
CA ALA A 88 8.96 1.35 1.52
C ALA A 88 9.64 0.31 2.41
N ASP A 89 9.30 0.32 3.69
CA ASP A 89 9.98 -0.50 4.70
C ASP A 89 9.08 -1.60 5.25
N LEU A 90 9.70 -2.70 5.66
CA LEU A 90 9.01 -3.83 6.26
C LEU A 90 9.14 -3.77 7.79
N TYR A 91 7.99 -3.92 8.45
CA TYR A 91 7.91 -3.95 9.91
C TYR A 91 7.22 -5.22 10.36
N GLU A 92 7.61 -5.73 11.52
CA GLU A 92 6.79 -6.70 12.22
C GLU A 92 5.51 -5.99 12.68
N ALA A 93 4.38 -6.66 12.56
CA ALA A 93 3.09 -6.16 13.05
C ALA A 93 2.64 -7.04 14.22
N PRO A 94 3.12 -6.76 15.44
CA PRO A 94 2.84 -7.60 16.60
C PRO A 94 1.39 -7.57 17.04
N ILE A 95 0.68 -6.50 16.69
CA ILE A 95 -0.74 -6.38 17.00
C ILE A 95 -1.48 -5.95 15.75
N VAL A 96 -2.42 -6.78 15.30
CA VAL A 96 -3.35 -6.44 14.24
C VAL A 96 -4.73 -6.84 14.72
N GLU A 97 -5.54 -5.86 15.06
CA GLU A 97 -6.93 -6.07 15.46
C GLU A 97 -7.80 -5.20 14.58
N VAL A 98 -8.62 -5.85 13.76
CA VAL A 98 -9.59 -5.17 12.90
C VAL A 98 -10.93 -5.82 13.13
N ARG A 99 -11.93 -4.99 13.39
CA ARG A 99 -13.29 -5.49 13.59
C ARG A 99 -13.79 -6.16 12.30
N ALA A 100 -14.31 -7.36 12.41
CA ALA A 100 -14.83 -8.11 11.26
C ALA A 100 -15.91 -7.31 10.54
N GLY A 101 -15.80 -7.27 9.20
CA GLY A 101 -16.77 -6.58 8.36
C GLY A 101 -16.58 -5.07 8.23
N VAL A 102 -15.50 -4.50 8.78
CA VAL A 102 -15.22 -3.07 8.63
C VAL A 102 -14.50 -2.82 7.30
N HIS A 103 -15.11 -1.97 6.49
CA HIS A 103 -14.53 -1.49 5.23
C HIS A 103 -14.73 0.02 5.14
N ALA A 104 -13.75 0.73 4.65
CA ALA A 104 -13.87 2.17 4.42
C ALA A 104 -14.47 2.47 3.07
#